data_c96de236047c20385463c2706f5e2581
#
_entry.id   c96de236047c20385463c2706f5e2581
#
_cell.length_a   1.000
_cell.length_b   1.000
_cell.length_c   1.000
_cell.angle_alpha   90.00
_cell.angle_beta   90.00
_cell.angle_gamma   90.00
#
_symmetry.space_group_name_H-M   'P 1'
#
loop_
_entity.id
_entity.type
_entity.pdbx_description
1 polymer ?
#
loop_
_entity_poly.entity_id
_entity_poly.type
_entity_poly.pdbx_seq_one_letter_code
_entity_poly.pdbx_strand_id
1 'polypeptide(L)'
;MKAWQLISTALLGILLLSGSPVSAQGNSQGHGKGKGHDKHHGDDDRDDRDSYRYTHHDQAIRGWYSESQSHLPPGLAKKDRLPPGLERQLVRNGTLPPGLQKRLYPAPVELERRLPPPPPDCAHVLISGHIVLLNRKTNLIVDVFAF
;
A
#
# COMPACT_ATOMS: atom_id res chain seq x y z
N MET A 1 53.18 5.60 -3.91
CA MET A 1 53.64 7.00 -3.73
C MET A 1 52.54 7.90 -4.33
N LYS A 2 52.04 8.73 -3.57
CA LYS A 2 51.39 10.06 -3.64
C LYS A 2 50.09 10.10 -2.89
N ALA A 3 50.25 10.59 -1.70
CA ALA A 3 49.25 11.16 -0.81
C ALA A 3 48.84 12.55 -1.29
N TRP A 4 47.62 12.97 -1.05
CA TRP A 4 47.19 14.35 -0.83
C TRP A 4 45.90 14.27 -0.03
N GLN A 5 46.00 14.59 1.20
CA GLN A 5 45.99 15.88 1.94
C GLN A 5 44.56 16.47 2.06
N LEU A 6 44.18 16.44 3.28
CA LEU A 6 43.26 17.20 4.13
C LEU A 6 43.05 18.65 3.70
N ILE A 7 41.81 19.15 3.70
CA ILE A 7 41.51 20.51 4.14
C ILE A 7 40.21 20.47 4.98
N SER A 8 40.41 20.80 6.24
CA SER A 8 39.49 21.19 7.28
C SER A 8 39.02 22.63 7.05
N THR A 9 37.74 22.94 7.22
CA THR A 9 37.34 24.22 7.82
C THR A 9 35.94 24.09 8.43
N ALA A 10 35.93 24.33 9.73
CA ALA A 10 34.79 24.58 10.58
C ALA A 10 34.17 25.94 10.28
N LEU A 11 32.88 26.07 10.35
CA LEU A 11 32.23 27.32 10.73
C LEU A 11 30.98 27.04 11.55
N LEU A 12 31.11 27.49 12.76
CA LEU A 12 30.18 27.59 13.87
C LEU A 12 29.13 28.69 13.56
N GLY A 13 27.86 28.42 13.74
CA GLY A 13 26.79 29.43 13.63
C GLY A 13 25.61 29.05 14.50
N ILE A 14 25.70 29.40 15.78
CA ILE A 14 24.58 29.34 16.74
C ILE A 14 23.68 30.56 16.50
N LEU A 15 22.40 30.33 16.25
CA LEU A 15 21.39 31.38 16.42
C LEU A 15 20.19 30.80 17.19
N LEU A 16 20.18 31.14 18.48
CA LEU A 16 19.05 30.97 19.39
C LEU A 16 18.05 32.10 19.13
N LEU A 17 16.83 31.76 18.74
CA LEU A 17 15.69 32.67 18.89
C LEU A 17 14.60 31.96 19.68
N SER A 18 14.51 32.42 20.94
CA SER A 18 13.40 32.14 21.85
C SER A 18 12.14 32.86 21.37
N GLY A 19 11.06 32.13 21.14
CA GLY A 19 9.75 32.69 20.88
C GLY A 19 8.72 32.02 21.79
N SER A 20 8.20 32.79 22.73
CA SER A 20 7.25 32.40 23.77
C SER A 20 5.87 32.02 23.22
N PRO A 21 5.10 31.13 23.91
CA PRO A 21 3.74 30.82 23.51
C PRO A 21 2.76 31.88 24.00
N VAL A 22 1.93 32.41 23.10
CA VAL A 22 0.77 33.23 23.45
C VAL A 22 -0.44 32.30 23.57
N SER A 23 -0.88 32.10 24.80
CA SER A 23 -2.18 31.50 25.11
C SER A 23 -3.28 32.54 24.88
N ALA A 24 -4.10 32.33 23.88
CA ALA A 24 -5.35 33.06 23.75
C ALA A 24 -6.51 32.12 24.09
N GLN A 25 -7.02 32.26 25.28
CA GLN A 25 -8.23 31.63 25.81
C GLN A 25 -9.43 32.46 25.36
N GLY A 26 -10.13 32.01 24.34
CA GLY A 26 -11.36 32.62 23.84
C GLY A 26 -12.55 31.69 24.16
N ASN A 27 -13.26 31.99 25.24
CA ASN A 27 -14.53 31.42 25.59
C ASN A 27 -15.63 32.07 24.74
N SER A 28 -16.33 31.32 23.89
CA SER A 28 -17.55 31.73 23.25
C SER A 28 -18.57 30.60 23.24
N GLN A 29 -19.49 30.68 24.20
CA GLN A 29 -20.76 29.95 24.18
C GLN A 29 -21.65 30.58 23.09
N GLY A 30 -21.93 29.83 22.03
CA GLY A 30 -22.89 30.12 21.01
C GLY A 30 -23.85 28.95 20.83
N HIS A 31 -25.04 29.04 21.45
CA HIS A 31 -26.17 28.16 21.20
C HIS A 31 -26.75 28.52 19.81
N GLY A 32 -26.53 27.61 18.85
CA GLY A 32 -27.18 27.69 17.53
C GLY A 32 -27.83 26.34 17.20
N LYS A 33 -29.14 26.21 17.52
CA LYS A 33 -29.99 25.12 16.99
C LYS A 33 -30.20 25.39 15.49
N GLY A 34 -29.47 24.69 14.63
CA GLY A 34 -29.72 24.61 13.21
C GLY A 34 -29.95 23.12 12.83
N LYS A 35 -31.24 22.75 12.70
CA LYS A 35 -31.62 21.51 11.99
C LYS A 35 -31.39 21.73 10.49
N GLY A 36 -30.23 21.34 10.00
CA GLY A 36 -29.97 21.16 8.58
C GLY A 36 -29.92 19.65 8.30
N HIS A 37 -30.96 19.13 7.69
CA HIS A 37 -30.95 17.83 7.03
C HIS A 37 -30.18 17.99 5.72
N ASP A 38 -28.87 17.93 5.76
CA ASP A 38 -28.09 17.70 4.56
C ASP A 38 -28.04 16.17 4.32
N LYS A 39 -28.82 15.75 3.35
CA LYS A 39 -28.72 14.41 2.78
C LYS A 39 -27.38 14.31 2.10
N HIS A 40 -26.38 13.71 2.77
CA HIS A 40 -25.19 13.22 2.13
C HIS A 40 -25.56 12.05 1.23
N HIS A 41 -25.85 12.37 -0.03
CA HIS A 41 -25.77 11.45 -1.15
C HIS A 41 -24.33 11.50 -1.64
N GLY A 42 -23.48 10.59 -1.18
CA GLY A 42 -22.08 10.57 -1.59
C GLY A 42 -21.23 9.47 -0.98
N ASP A 43 -21.79 8.58 -0.18
CA ASP A 43 -20.98 7.57 0.52
C ASP A 43 -21.04 6.15 -0.08
N ASP A 44 -21.95 5.89 -1.05
CA ASP A 44 -22.13 4.54 -1.59
C ASP A 44 -20.97 4.07 -2.48
N ASP A 45 -20.24 5.01 -3.13
CA ASP A 45 -19.11 4.64 -3.99
C ASP A 45 -17.82 4.29 -3.24
N ARG A 46 -17.75 4.56 -1.94
CA ARG A 46 -16.55 4.28 -1.12
C ARG A 46 -16.56 2.86 -0.58
N ASP A 47 -17.71 2.35 -0.18
CA ASP A 47 -17.87 1.01 0.39
C ASP A 47 -17.53 -0.08 -0.63
N ASP A 48 -17.93 0.10 -1.89
CA ASP A 48 -17.61 -0.86 -2.93
C ASP A 48 -16.11 -0.96 -3.23
N ARG A 49 -15.39 0.18 -3.19
CA ARG A 49 -13.93 0.19 -3.41
C ARG A 49 -13.16 -0.42 -2.24
N ASP A 50 -13.68 -0.32 -1.03
CA ASP A 50 -13.05 -0.91 0.15
C ASP A 50 -13.29 -2.42 0.25
N SER A 51 -14.37 -2.94 -0.32
CA SER A 51 -14.69 -4.38 -0.31
C SER A 51 -13.63 -5.24 -1.01
N TYR A 52 -12.90 -4.69 -1.99
CA TYR A 52 -11.83 -5.40 -2.70
C TYR A 52 -10.48 -5.39 -1.99
N ARG A 53 -10.37 -4.72 -0.84
CA ARG A 53 -9.09 -4.59 -0.14
C ARG A 53 -8.71 -5.87 0.57
N TYR A 54 -7.49 -6.30 0.36
CA TYR A 54 -6.93 -7.49 1.01
C TYR A 54 -6.89 -7.39 2.54
N THR A 55 -6.87 -6.18 3.10
CA THR A 55 -6.94 -5.96 4.55
C THR A 55 -8.20 -6.54 5.19
N HIS A 56 -9.32 -6.61 4.46
CA HIS A 56 -10.56 -7.24 4.92
C HIS A 56 -10.54 -8.77 4.78
N HIS A 57 -9.59 -9.30 4.03
CA HIS A 57 -9.45 -10.73 3.74
C HIS A 57 -8.15 -11.33 4.28
N ASP A 58 -7.42 -10.60 5.13
CA ASP A 58 -6.11 -10.98 5.68
C ASP A 58 -6.13 -12.40 6.27
N GLN A 59 -7.12 -12.70 7.10
CA GLN A 59 -7.24 -14.01 7.73
C GLN A 59 -7.45 -15.14 6.71
N ALA A 60 -8.27 -14.92 5.69
CA ALA A 60 -8.53 -15.92 4.65
C ALA A 60 -7.29 -16.17 3.79
N ILE A 61 -6.55 -15.11 3.46
CA ILE A 61 -5.31 -15.19 2.68
C ILE A 61 -4.23 -15.93 3.46
N ARG A 62 -4.00 -15.58 4.73
CA ARG A 62 -3.00 -16.23 5.59
C ARG A 62 -3.37 -17.67 5.89
N GLY A 63 -4.65 -17.96 6.10
CA GLY A 63 -5.15 -19.32 6.28
C GLY A 63 -4.83 -20.18 5.06
N TRP A 64 -5.17 -19.71 3.88
CA TRP A 64 -4.84 -20.41 2.64
C TRP A 64 -3.32 -20.62 2.49
N TYR A 65 -2.52 -19.59 2.75
CA TYR A 65 -1.06 -19.68 2.63
C TYR A 65 -0.48 -20.72 3.58
N SER A 66 -0.96 -20.79 4.82
CA SER A 66 -0.50 -21.80 5.81
C SER A 66 -0.86 -23.22 5.41
N GLU A 67 -2.03 -23.43 4.83
CA GLU A 67 -2.48 -24.73 4.31
C GLU A 67 -1.67 -25.16 3.07
N SER A 68 -1.26 -24.20 2.25
CA SER A 68 -0.58 -24.44 0.97
C SER A 68 0.94 -24.50 1.04
N GLN A 69 1.54 -24.39 2.23
CA GLN A 69 3.01 -24.28 2.38
C GLN A 69 3.83 -25.40 1.71
N SER A 70 3.28 -26.61 1.64
CA SER A 70 3.94 -27.75 0.99
C SER A 70 3.92 -27.69 -0.54
N HIS A 71 2.98 -26.94 -1.13
CA HIS A 71 2.75 -26.86 -2.58
C HIS A 71 2.47 -25.41 -3.03
N LEU A 72 3.36 -24.49 -2.64
CA LEU A 72 3.21 -23.09 -3.01
C LEU A 72 3.27 -22.92 -4.54
N PRO A 73 2.32 -22.18 -5.12
CA PRO A 73 2.34 -21.89 -6.54
C PRO A 73 3.55 -21.03 -6.93
N PRO A 74 3.93 -21.01 -8.22
CA PRO A 74 4.93 -20.08 -8.73
C PRO A 74 4.59 -18.64 -8.35
N GLY A 75 5.60 -17.84 -8.04
CA GLY A 75 5.44 -16.46 -7.56
C GLY A 75 5.37 -16.32 -6.05
N LEU A 76 5.02 -17.39 -5.29
CA LEU A 76 5.06 -17.38 -3.83
C LEU A 76 6.23 -18.18 -3.25
N ALA A 77 6.87 -19.04 -4.06
CA ALA A 77 8.01 -19.80 -3.61
C ALA A 77 9.16 -18.88 -3.17
N LYS A 78 9.90 -19.29 -2.14
CA LYS A 78 11.02 -18.50 -1.58
C LYS A 78 12.05 -18.06 -2.63
N LYS A 79 12.27 -18.88 -3.65
CA LYS A 79 13.18 -18.60 -4.78
C LYS A 79 12.71 -17.45 -5.68
N ASP A 80 11.42 -17.13 -5.65
CA ASP A 80 10.82 -16.12 -6.53
C ASP A 80 10.77 -14.74 -5.86
N ARG A 81 11.29 -14.59 -4.65
CA ARG A 81 11.30 -13.29 -3.95
C ARG A 81 12.14 -12.27 -4.69
N LEU A 82 11.61 -11.04 -4.74
CA LEU A 82 12.31 -9.91 -5.33
C LEU A 82 13.39 -9.37 -4.37
N PRO A 83 14.45 -8.76 -4.93
CA PRO A 83 15.31 -7.89 -4.16
C PRO A 83 14.50 -6.75 -3.50
N PRO A 84 14.89 -6.29 -2.29
CA PRO A 84 14.14 -5.28 -1.54
C PRO A 84 13.87 -3.97 -2.31
N GLY A 85 14.76 -3.60 -3.23
CA GLY A 85 14.61 -2.42 -4.07
C GLY A 85 13.46 -2.52 -5.09
N LEU A 86 13.22 -3.71 -5.63
CA LEU A 86 12.11 -3.96 -6.55
C LEU A 86 10.80 -4.22 -5.79
N GLU A 87 10.88 -4.84 -4.63
CA GLU A 87 9.72 -5.07 -3.77
C GLU A 87 9.03 -3.75 -3.36
N ARG A 88 9.83 -2.72 -3.05
CA ARG A 88 9.32 -1.37 -2.74
C ARG A 88 8.55 -0.69 -3.87
N GLN A 89 8.65 -1.20 -5.10
CA GLN A 89 7.90 -0.70 -6.24
C GLN A 89 6.49 -1.30 -6.35
N LEU A 90 6.21 -2.36 -5.58
CA LEU A 90 4.88 -2.94 -5.47
C LEU A 90 4.06 -2.12 -4.47
N VAL A 91 3.58 -0.97 -4.89
CA VAL A 91 2.80 -0.06 -4.04
C VAL A 91 1.39 0.13 -4.60
N ARG A 92 0.42 0.28 -3.73
CA ARG A 92 -0.95 0.61 -4.10
C ARG A 92 -0.99 1.91 -4.89
N ASN A 93 -1.83 1.94 -5.92
CA ASN A 93 -1.97 3.04 -6.89
C ASN A 93 -0.69 3.35 -7.69
N GLY A 94 0.32 2.49 -7.59
CA GLY A 94 1.49 2.54 -8.44
C GLY A 94 1.29 1.74 -9.71
N THR A 95 2.03 2.08 -10.75
CA THR A 95 2.05 1.29 -11.99
C THR A 95 3.06 0.16 -11.85
N LEU A 96 2.65 -1.06 -12.26
CA LEU A 96 3.53 -2.21 -12.23
C LEU A 96 4.70 -2.03 -13.22
N PRO A 97 5.96 -2.06 -12.75
CA PRO A 97 7.13 -1.90 -13.60
C PRO A 97 7.17 -2.94 -14.73
N PRO A 98 7.57 -2.57 -15.94
CA PRO A 98 7.62 -3.49 -17.09
C PRO A 98 8.45 -4.75 -16.85
N GLY A 99 9.55 -4.64 -16.07
CA GLY A 99 10.38 -5.78 -15.69
C GLY A 99 9.68 -6.81 -14.79
N LEU A 100 8.66 -6.39 -14.05
CA LEU A 100 7.87 -7.25 -13.18
C LEU A 100 6.66 -7.88 -13.88
N GLN A 101 6.18 -7.29 -14.97
CA GLN A 101 5.04 -7.82 -15.73
C GLN A 101 5.29 -9.23 -16.27
N LYS A 102 6.55 -9.59 -16.54
CA LYS A 102 6.94 -10.93 -17.00
C LYS A 102 6.99 -11.98 -15.89
N ARG A 103 6.82 -11.57 -14.63
CA ARG A 103 6.88 -12.43 -13.45
C ARG A 103 5.52 -12.60 -12.77
N LEU A 104 4.46 -12.27 -13.46
CA LEU A 104 3.10 -12.42 -12.98
C LEU A 104 2.65 -13.87 -13.17
N TYR A 105 2.06 -14.43 -12.12
CA TYR A 105 1.38 -15.70 -12.14
C TYR A 105 -0.08 -15.49 -11.78
N PRO A 106 -1.03 -16.18 -12.39
CA PRO A 106 -2.42 -16.10 -11.99
C PRO A 106 -2.59 -16.62 -10.55
N ALA A 107 -3.51 -16.05 -9.80
CA ALA A 107 -3.86 -16.58 -8.50
C ALA A 107 -4.48 -17.99 -8.65
N PRO A 108 -4.15 -18.95 -7.76
CA PRO A 108 -4.79 -20.27 -7.77
C PRO A 108 -6.28 -20.16 -7.49
N VAL A 109 -7.05 -21.07 -8.06
CA VAL A 109 -8.52 -21.12 -7.91
C VAL A 109 -8.92 -21.23 -6.43
N GLU A 110 -8.17 -21.96 -5.63
CA GLU A 110 -8.40 -22.14 -4.19
C GLU A 110 -8.28 -20.83 -3.43
N LEU A 111 -7.33 -19.96 -3.83
CA LEU A 111 -7.17 -18.63 -3.26
C LEU A 111 -8.26 -17.69 -3.78
N GLU A 112 -8.56 -17.70 -5.07
CA GLU A 112 -9.59 -16.86 -5.66
C GLU A 112 -10.98 -17.10 -5.05
N ARG A 113 -11.29 -18.33 -4.67
CA ARG A 113 -12.57 -18.68 -3.99
C ARG A 113 -12.69 -18.05 -2.59
N ARG A 114 -11.59 -17.64 -1.98
CA ARG A 114 -11.55 -17.00 -0.65
C ARG A 114 -11.53 -15.48 -0.74
N LEU A 115 -11.38 -14.95 -1.93
CA LEU A 115 -11.33 -13.52 -2.22
C LEU A 115 -12.63 -13.04 -2.87
N PRO A 116 -12.97 -11.75 -2.73
CA PRO A 116 -14.06 -11.18 -3.48
C PRO A 116 -13.76 -11.23 -4.98
N PRO A 117 -14.78 -11.30 -5.84
CA PRO A 117 -14.56 -11.23 -7.27
C PRO A 117 -13.85 -9.90 -7.63
N PRO A 118 -12.83 -9.93 -8.49
CA PRO A 118 -12.10 -8.73 -8.85
C PRO A 118 -13.00 -7.74 -9.62
N PRO A 119 -12.79 -6.44 -9.48
CA PRO A 119 -13.46 -5.42 -10.27
C PRO A 119 -13.27 -5.64 -11.79
N PRO A 120 -14.10 -5.01 -12.63
CA PRO A 120 -13.92 -5.07 -14.08
C PRO A 120 -12.49 -4.70 -14.50
N ASP A 121 -11.94 -5.43 -15.47
CA ASP A 121 -10.57 -5.27 -15.97
C ASP A 121 -9.45 -5.58 -14.97
N CYS A 122 -9.76 -5.98 -13.74
CA CYS A 122 -8.79 -6.38 -12.73
C CYS A 122 -8.65 -7.91 -12.65
N ALA A 123 -7.53 -8.34 -12.09
CA ALA A 123 -7.27 -9.74 -11.76
C ALA A 123 -6.37 -9.85 -10.52
N HIS A 124 -6.56 -10.93 -9.78
CA HIS A 124 -5.62 -11.33 -8.74
C HIS A 124 -4.43 -12.05 -9.38
N VAL A 125 -3.25 -11.54 -9.11
CA VAL A 125 -2.00 -12.11 -9.62
C VAL A 125 -1.01 -12.28 -8.47
N LEU A 126 -0.12 -13.27 -8.63
CA LEU A 126 0.96 -13.53 -7.68
C LEU A 126 2.28 -13.01 -8.26
N ILE A 127 3.05 -12.34 -7.43
CA ILE A 127 4.39 -11.91 -7.77
C ILE A 127 5.27 -11.86 -6.53
N SER A 128 6.34 -12.61 -6.54
CA SER A 128 7.45 -12.45 -5.57
C SER A 128 7.03 -12.44 -4.09
N GLY A 129 6.13 -13.33 -3.72
CA GLY A 129 5.63 -13.42 -2.35
C GLY A 129 4.51 -12.42 -2.02
N HIS A 130 3.89 -11.85 -3.04
CA HIS A 130 2.74 -10.96 -2.88
C HIS A 130 1.55 -11.43 -3.72
N ILE A 131 0.35 -11.17 -3.22
CA ILE A 131 -0.84 -11.14 -4.07
C ILE A 131 -1.15 -9.69 -4.42
N VAL A 132 -1.44 -9.44 -5.68
CA VAL A 132 -1.66 -8.10 -6.24
C VAL A 132 -2.98 -8.09 -7.00
N LEU A 133 -3.85 -7.14 -6.68
CA LEU A 133 -5.01 -6.80 -7.50
C LEU A 133 -4.55 -5.82 -8.59
N LEU A 134 -4.46 -6.31 -9.81
CA LEU A 134 -3.88 -5.57 -10.94
C LEU A 134 -4.96 -5.25 -11.98
N ASN A 135 -5.05 -3.98 -12.38
CA ASN A 135 -5.81 -3.61 -13.56
C ASN A 135 -4.99 -3.97 -14.80
N ARG A 136 -5.53 -4.88 -15.63
CA ARG A 136 -4.83 -5.45 -16.81
C ARG A 136 -4.66 -4.46 -17.96
N LYS A 137 -5.52 -3.42 -18.03
CA LYS A 137 -5.45 -2.42 -19.12
C LYS A 137 -4.40 -1.36 -18.84
N THR A 138 -4.31 -0.92 -17.60
CA THR A 138 -3.47 0.20 -17.20
C THR A 138 -2.18 -0.22 -16.49
N ASN A 139 -2.06 -1.50 -16.10
CA ASN A 139 -1.03 -2.03 -15.22
C ASN A 139 -0.97 -1.31 -13.85
N LEU A 140 -2.10 -0.73 -13.42
CA LEU A 140 -2.22 -0.09 -12.12
C LEU A 140 -2.40 -1.15 -11.02
N ILE A 141 -1.65 -1.03 -9.94
CA ILE A 141 -1.80 -1.84 -8.74
C ILE A 141 -2.93 -1.24 -7.90
N VAL A 142 -4.07 -1.90 -7.86
CA VAL A 142 -5.24 -1.46 -7.08
C VAL A 142 -5.03 -1.77 -5.60
N ASP A 143 -4.55 -2.96 -5.29
CA ASP A 143 -4.18 -3.36 -3.94
C ASP A 143 -3.05 -4.38 -3.94
N VAL A 144 -2.34 -4.52 -2.81
CA VAL A 144 -1.21 -5.44 -2.64
C VAL A 144 -1.17 -5.97 -1.21
N PHE A 145 -0.90 -7.26 -1.08
CA PHE A 145 -0.73 -7.95 0.19
C PHE A 145 0.54 -8.82 0.15
N ALA A 146 1.36 -8.73 1.19
CA ALA A 146 2.57 -9.54 1.37
C ALA A 146 2.29 -10.75 2.26
N PHE A 147 2.79 -11.95 1.86
CA PHE A 147 2.71 -13.20 2.61
C PHE A 147 3.81 -13.33 3.64
#